data_e152b01c7d102c38e62f6a7b49903e2b
#
_entry.id   e152b01c7d102c38e62f6a7b49903e2b
#
_cell.length_a   1.000
_cell.length_b   1.000
_cell.length_c   1.000
_cell.angle_alpha   90.00
_cell.angle_beta   90.00
_cell.angle_gamma   90.00
#
_symmetry.space_group_name_H-M   'P 1'
#
loop_
_entity.id
_entity.type
_entity.pdbx_description
1 polymer ?
#
loop_
_entity_poly.entity_id
_entity_poly.type
_entity_poly.pdbx_seq_one_letter_code
_entity_poly.pdbx_strand_id
1 'polypeptide(L)'
;MPNPRPLGAGQQAPAAGRSTATVPTQVGQVPAPVHDFAQKLQQPGMWPYVVDYVRWQRGVRAAQAQGKPMPQQPELAPLSINLDLTTACNYACDHCIDWDILNSKVRHEDEALRGSLRTMAQRGLKSVILIGGGEPTLYPGFPTMVQFLKEELSLQVAVVSNGSRGDRLLQAAPFLQKGDWIRLSLDSGSNEVFRRMHNPSSKTLSLDEICAWIPRIKQANPAFDMGFSYVITWRGGSRGDVKVVENIHEIEMAAERAERSGFDYISFKPFLERTGDGSEIMDPGHVEGVLQEVIARIRGAIDRARSKARPGFRIVESTNLRVLMQGNWRDYTRQPRMCHMQMLRQVVTPLGTFNCPAHRGVQKAKVGEAGLWQDGGRAVAATQQLLNGFDASVECEKVTCLYHTTNWWLEELVASSAPLPAEAPAKDMGDAFL
;
A
#
# COMPACT_ATOMS: atom_id res chain seq x y z
N MET A 1 -16.22 47.37 -35.79
CA MET A 1 -16.67 45.98 -36.06
C MET A 1 -15.92 45.46 -37.24
N PRO A 2 -15.12 44.39 -37.12
CA PRO A 2 -14.85 43.52 -38.23
C PRO A 2 -15.28 42.08 -37.89
N ASN A 3 -15.73 41.37 -38.89
CA ASN A 3 -16.33 40.04 -38.98
C ASN A 3 -15.44 38.91 -38.47
N PRO A 4 -16.00 37.84 -37.86
CA PRO A 4 -15.25 36.67 -37.49
C PRO A 4 -15.00 35.73 -38.69
N ARG A 5 -13.76 35.21 -38.73
CA ARG A 5 -13.35 34.14 -39.66
C ARG A 5 -13.80 32.76 -39.17
N PRO A 6 -14.10 31.80 -40.06
CA PRO A 6 -14.57 30.49 -39.72
C PRO A 6 -13.44 29.60 -39.21
N LEU A 7 -13.77 28.73 -38.19
CA LEU A 7 -12.92 27.70 -37.64
C LEU A 7 -12.66 26.60 -38.67
N GLY A 8 -11.40 26.32 -38.92
CA GLY A 8 -10.94 25.23 -39.77
C GLY A 8 -11.14 23.85 -39.16
N ALA A 9 -11.39 22.90 -40.05
CA ALA A 9 -11.70 21.52 -39.81
C ALA A 9 -10.65 20.74 -39.02
N GLY A 10 -11.13 19.78 -38.27
CA GLY A 10 -10.38 18.94 -37.34
C GLY A 10 -9.22 18.15 -37.97
N GLN A 11 -8.14 18.13 -37.23
CA GLN A 11 -7.10 17.12 -37.40
C GLN A 11 -7.41 15.93 -36.45
N GLN A 12 -7.64 14.78 -37.08
CA GLN A 12 -7.74 13.49 -36.41
C GLN A 12 -6.37 13.15 -35.76
N ALA A 13 -6.36 12.83 -34.48
CA ALA A 13 -5.22 12.28 -33.79
C ALA A 13 -4.85 10.87 -34.35
N PRO A 14 -3.57 10.55 -34.49
CA PRO A 14 -3.16 9.24 -34.96
C PRO A 14 -3.50 8.15 -33.94
N ALA A 15 -4.04 7.03 -34.42
CA ALA A 15 -4.31 5.83 -33.66
C ALA A 15 -3.05 5.31 -32.98
N ALA A 16 -3.10 5.16 -31.67
CA ALA A 16 -2.03 4.56 -30.88
C ALA A 16 -1.85 3.09 -31.29
N GLY A 17 -0.73 2.81 -31.97
CA GLY A 17 -0.33 1.47 -32.33
C GLY A 17 -0.14 0.61 -31.07
N ARG A 18 -0.74 -0.58 -31.05
CA ARG A 18 -0.52 -1.62 -30.06
C ARG A 18 0.94 -2.04 -30.11
N SER A 19 1.75 -1.56 -29.19
CA SER A 19 3.09 -2.09 -28.93
C SER A 19 2.91 -3.32 -28.03
N THR A 20 2.92 -4.50 -28.61
CA THR A 20 3.21 -5.75 -27.90
C THR A 20 4.69 -5.73 -27.58
N ALA A 21 5.06 -5.17 -26.45
CA ALA A 21 6.42 -5.28 -25.93
C ALA A 21 6.68 -6.74 -25.53
N THR A 22 7.31 -7.49 -26.43
CA THR A 22 7.94 -8.77 -26.13
C THR A 22 9.08 -8.53 -25.16
N VAL A 23 8.90 -8.97 -23.91
CA VAL A 23 9.95 -9.01 -22.88
C VAL A 23 11.03 -9.99 -23.38
N PRO A 24 12.32 -9.59 -23.44
CA PRO A 24 13.39 -10.52 -23.77
C PRO A 24 13.50 -11.57 -22.66
N THR A 25 13.28 -12.83 -23.03
CA THR A 25 13.51 -13.99 -22.17
C THR A 25 15.03 -14.18 -22.01
N GLN A 26 15.58 -13.63 -20.93
CA GLN A 26 16.87 -14.12 -20.44
C GLN A 26 16.61 -15.37 -19.59
N VAL A 27 17.18 -16.47 -20.03
CA VAL A 27 17.17 -17.78 -19.36
C VAL A 27 17.94 -17.64 -18.05
N GLY A 28 17.27 -17.89 -16.90
CA GLY A 28 17.97 -18.20 -15.65
C GLY A 28 17.54 -17.49 -14.36
N GLN A 29 16.65 -16.50 -14.36
CA GLN A 29 16.19 -15.89 -13.10
C GLN A 29 14.66 -15.83 -13.07
N VAL A 30 14.06 -16.46 -12.04
CA VAL A 30 12.64 -16.27 -11.74
C VAL A 30 12.43 -14.78 -11.43
N PRO A 31 11.58 -14.05 -12.17
CA PRO A 31 11.32 -12.65 -11.87
C PRO A 31 10.80 -12.55 -10.43
N ALA A 32 11.33 -11.59 -9.66
CA ALA A 32 10.80 -11.32 -8.34
C ALA A 32 9.29 -11.03 -8.45
N PRO A 33 8.44 -11.54 -7.52
CA PRO A 33 6.99 -11.40 -7.63
C PRO A 33 6.58 -9.94 -7.71
N VAL A 34 5.86 -9.58 -8.76
CA VAL A 34 5.19 -8.29 -8.89
C VAL A 34 3.91 -8.39 -8.05
N HIS A 35 3.55 -7.38 -7.28
CA HIS A 35 2.22 -7.30 -6.73
C HIS A 35 1.24 -7.06 -7.88
N ASP A 36 0.61 -8.13 -8.34
CA ASP A 36 -0.49 -8.07 -9.31
C ASP A 36 -1.82 -8.10 -8.56
N PHE A 37 -2.32 -6.92 -8.23
CA PHE A 37 -3.59 -6.80 -7.50
C PHE A 37 -4.79 -7.20 -8.36
N ALA A 38 -4.71 -7.05 -9.68
CA ALA A 38 -5.76 -7.52 -10.56
C ALA A 38 -5.87 -9.06 -10.51
N GLN A 39 -4.74 -9.77 -10.50
CA GLN A 39 -4.73 -11.22 -10.33
C GLN A 39 -5.27 -11.63 -8.95
N LYS A 40 -4.92 -10.91 -7.88
CA LYS A 40 -5.47 -11.16 -6.54
C LYS A 40 -6.99 -11.01 -6.50
N LEU A 41 -7.53 -9.99 -7.16
CA LEU A 41 -8.98 -9.77 -7.25
C LEU A 41 -9.72 -10.84 -8.02
N GLN A 42 -9.03 -11.61 -8.86
CA GLN A 42 -9.59 -12.72 -9.64
C GLN A 42 -9.63 -14.05 -8.89
N GLN A 43 -9.19 -14.12 -7.63
CA GLN A 43 -9.26 -15.33 -6.79
C GLN A 43 -10.70 -15.67 -6.38
N PRO A 44 -11.01 -16.96 -6.10
CA PRO A 44 -12.35 -17.37 -5.67
C PRO A 44 -12.91 -16.58 -4.48
N GLY A 45 -12.09 -16.24 -3.51
CA GLY A 45 -12.49 -15.47 -2.32
C GLY A 45 -12.82 -14.00 -2.57
N MET A 46 -12.42 -13.42 -3.71
CA MET A 46 -12.59 -12.01 -4.04
C MET A 46 -13.43 -11.76 -5.28
N TRP A 47 -13.41 -12.68 -6.24
CA TRP A 47 -14.07 -12.51 -7.53
C TRP A 47 -15.57 -12.19 -7.45
N PRO A 48 -16.39 -12.85 -6.60
CA PRO A 48 -17.81 -12.50 -6.46
C PRO A 48 -18.02 -11.02 -6.13
N TYR A 49 -17.19 -10.46 -5.23
CA TYR A 49 -17.22 -9.03 -4.88
C TYR A 49 -16.95 -8.14 -6.11
N VAL A 50 -15.92 -8.50 -6.91
CA VAL A 50 -15.58 -7.75 -8.14
C VAL A 50 -16.73 -7.80 -9.13
N VAL A 51 -17.36 -8.97 -9.29
CA VAL A 51 -18.53 -9.16 -10.17
C VAL A 51 -19.69 -8.26 -9.75
N ASP A 52 -20.04 -8.24 -8.47
CA ASP A 52 -21.15 -7.42 -7.95
C ASP A 52 -20.83 -5.92 -8.12
N TYR A 53 -19.60 -5.50 -7.82
CA TYR A 53 -19.15 -4.14 -8.02
C TYR A 53 -19.21 -3.72 -9.50
N VAL A 54 -18.68 -4.52 -10.43
CA VAL A 54 -18.65 -4.21 -11.86
C VAL A 54 -20.07 -4.18 -12.43
N ARG A 55 -20.94 -5.11 -12.06
CA ARG A 55 -22.35 -5.12 -12.48
C ARG A 55 -23.07 -3.85 -12.03
N TRP A 56 -22.88 -3.45 -10.77
CA TRP A 56 -23.43 -2.22 -10.26
C TRP A 56 -22.95 -1.01 -11.04
N GLN A 57 -21.63 -0.86 -11.26
CA GLN A 57 -21.05 0.26 -12.00
C GLN A 57 -21.53 0.32 -13.45
N ARG A 58 -21.67 -0.82 -14.13
CA ARG A 58 -22.29 -0.90 -15.45
C ARG A 58 -23.73 -0.40 -15.42
N GLY A 59 -24.50 -0.78 -14.42
CA GLY A 59 -25.86 -0.30 -14.19
C GLY A 59 -25.93 1.20 -13.95
N VAL A 60 -25.01 1.76 -13.15
CA VAL A 60 -24.88 3.20 -12.91
C VAL A 60 -24.65 3.95 -14.23
N ARG A 61 -23.69 3.52 -15.04
CA ARG A 61 -23.38 4.15 -16.35
C ARG A 61 -24.57 4.07 -17.33
N ALA A 62 -25.23 2.93 -17.35
CA ALA A 62 -26.43 2.75 -18.20
C ALA A 62 -27.58 3.65 -17.76
N ALA A 63 -27.81 3.78 -16.44
CA ALA A 63 -28.84 4.66 -15.89
C ALA A 63 -28.52 6.14 -16.18
N GLN A 64 -27.28 6.56 -16.00
CA GLN A 64 -26.83 7.92 -16.33
C GLN A 64 -27.06 8.25 -17.82
N ALA A 65 -26.65 7.35 -18.73
CA ALA A 65 -26.82 7.54 -20.17
C ALA A 65 -28.30 7.62 -20.60
N GLN A 66 -29.21 7.00 -19.83
CA GLN A 66 -30.65 6.94 -20.13
C GLN A 66 -31.50 7.90 -19.30
N GLY A 67 -30.90 8.69 -18.40
CA GLY A 67 -31.63 9.57 -17.47
C GLY A 67 -32.53 8.81 -16.50
N LYS A 68 -32.20 7.55 -16.18
CA LYS A 68 -32.95 6.68 -15.26
C LYS A 68 -32.46 6.79 -13.82
N PRO A 69 -33.28 6.38 -12.83
CA PRO A 69 -32.82 6.26 -11.45
C PRO A 69 -31.61 5.33 -11.33
N MET A 70 -30.65 5.70 -10.48
CA MET A 70 -29.44 4.90 -10.23
C MET A 70 -29.81 3.58 -9.55
N PRO A 71 -29.14 2.47 -9.91
CA PRO A 71 -29.32 1.21 -9.20
C PRO A 71 -28.79 1.34 -7.76
N GLN A 72 -29.41 0.57 -6.86
CA GLN A 72 -28.96 0.51 -5.49
C GLN A 72 -27.53 0.00 -5.41
N GLN A 73 -26.70 0.67 -4.61
CA GLN A 73 -25.34 0.25 -4.36
C GLN A 73 -25.32 -1.06 -3.55
N PRO A 74 -24.45 -2.02 -3.90
CA PRO A 74 -24.24 -3.20 -3.06
C PRO A 74 -23.68 -2.81 -1.70
N GLU A 75 -24.16 -3.48 -0.66
CA GLU A 75 -23.75 -3.24 0.72
C GLU A 75 -22.39 -3.88 1.06
N LEU A 76 -21.38 -3.52 0.33
CA LEU A 76 -20.03 -4.07 0.43
C LEU A 76 -19.10 -3.15 1.21
N ALA A 77 -18.29 -3.71 2.10
CA ALA A 77 -17.15 -3.04 2.71
C ALA A 77 -15.89 -3.26 1.84
N PRO A 78 -14.80 -2.49 2.03
CA PRO A 78 -13.53 -2.80 1.37
C PRO A 78 -13.06 -4.22 1.63
N LEU A 79 -12.47 -4.85 0.62
CA LEU A 79 -11.86 -6.18 0.76
C LEU A 79 -10.61 -6.18 1.66
N SER A 80 -9.88 -5.07 1.66
CA SER A 80 -8.66 -4.88 2.45
C SER A 80 -8.61 -3.48 3.04
N ILE A 81 -8.09 -3.33 4.26
CA ILE A 81 -7.86 -2.02 4.87
C ILE A 81 -6.44 -1.89 5.43
N ASN A 82 -5.92 -0.66 5.38
CA ASN A 82 -4.90 -0.25 6.33
C ASN A 82 -5.59 0.23 7.61
N LEU A 83 -5.12 -0.25 8.75
CA LEU A 83 -5.63 0.17 10.05
C LEU A 83 -4.51 0.79 10.88
N ASP A 84 -4.61 2.08 11.12
CA ASP A 84 -3.75 2.79 12.07
C ASP A 84 -4.37 2.68 13.47
N LEU A 85 -3.83 1.84 14.32
CA LEU A 85 -4.34 1.65 15.68
C LEU A 85 -4.12 2.88 16.57
N THR A 86 -3.09 3.66 16.26
CA THR A 86 -2.69 4.84 17.04
C THR A 86 -1.89 5.79 16.17
N THR A 87 -1.89 7.06 16.53
CA THR A 87 -0.95 8.05 15.97
C THR A 87 0.35 8.16 16.80
N ALA A 88 0.41 7.51 17.97
CA ALA A 88 1.60 7.54 18.82
C ALA A 88 2.75 6.79 18.16
N CYS A 89 3.92 7.41 18.10
CA CYS A 89 5.15 6.81 17.63
C CYS A 89 6.30 7.18 18.56
N ASN A 90 7.17 6.22 18.83
CA ASN A 90 8.39 6.41 19.64
C ASN A 90 9.65 6.62 18.78
N TYR A 91 9.46 6.85 17.47
CA TYR A 91 10.52 7.26 16.55
C TYR A 91 10.21 8.64 15.95
N ALA A 92 11.26 9.31 15.45
CA ALA A 92 11.17 10.56 14.70
C ALA A 92 11.97 10.43 13.39
N CYS A 93 11.56 9.48 12.54
CA CYS A 93 12.27 9.16 11.31
C CYS A 93 12.36 10.37 10.38
N ASP A 94 13.53 10.58 9.77
CA ASP A 94 13.77 11.67 8.81
C ASP A 94 12.97 11.50 7.51
N HIS A 95 12.66 10.26 7.15
CA HIS A 95 11.91 9.84 5.94
C HIS A 95 10.46 9.43 6.23
N CYS A 96 9.91 9.73 7.43
CA CYS A 96 8.53 9.34 7.76
C CYS A 96 7.52 10.05 6.87
N ILE A 97 6.71 9.29 6.14
CA ILE A 97 5.68 9.86 5.28
C ILE A 97 4.51 10.45 6.07
N ASP A 98 4.25 9.92 7.27
CA ASP A 98 3.13 10.31 8.14
C ASP A 98 3.55 11.31 9.25
N TRP A 99 4.69 11.96 9.11
CA TRP A 99 5.29 12.83 10.12
C TRP A 99 4.37 13.93 10.66
N ASP A 100 3.45 14.41 9.85
CA ASP A 100 2.53 15.51 10.14
C ASP A 100 1.32 15.09 10.99
N ILE A 101 1.03 13.79 11.06
CA ILE A 101 -0.08 13.24 11.84
C ILE A 101 0.35 12.49 13.10
N LEU A 102 1.67 12.28 13.27
CA LEU A 102 2.21 11.56 14.42
C LEU A 102 1.89 12.25 15.75
N ASN A 103 1.73 11.43 16.79
CA ASN A 103 1.58 11.86 18.17
C ASN A 103 0.43 12.86 18.39
N SER A 104 -0.60 12.82 17.55
CA SER A 104 -1.84 13.55 17.81
C SER A 104 -2.51 13.00 19.07
N LYS A 105 -3.34 13.83 19.73
CA LYS A 105 -4.09 13.41 20.92
C LYS A 105 -5.35 12.59 20.57
N VAL A 106 -5.63 12.43 19.28
CA VAL A 106 -6.82 11.71 18.81
C VAL A 106 -6.58 10.21 18.93
N ARG A 107 -7.57 9.48 19.41
CA ARG A 107 -7.53 8.02 19.61
C ARG A 107 -8.80 7.39 19.08
N HIS A 108 -8.73 6.12 18.70
CA HIS A 108 -9.94 5.32 18.54
C HIS A 108 -10.63 5.16 19.89
N GLU A 109 -11.95 5.10 19.84
CA GLU A 109 -12.76 4.51 20.90
C GLU A 109 -12.80 2.99 20.59
N ASP A 110 -12.35 2.16 21.54
CA ASP A 110 -12.04 0.73 21.28
C ASP A 110 -13.28 -0.07 20.83
N GLU A 111 -14.43 0.12 21.48
CA GLU A 111 -15.65 -0.60 21.11
C GLU A 111 -16.20 -0.11 19.77
N ALA A 112 -16.09 1.17 19.47
CA ALA A 112 -16.46 1.72 18.16
C ALA A 112 -15.58 1.15 17.04
N LEU A 113 -14.28 1.01 17.29
CA LEU A 113 -13.36 0.38 16.36
C LEU A 113 -13.71 -1.09 16.12
N ARG A 114 -13.91 -1.87 17.20
CA ARG A 114 -14.29 -3.29 17.09
C ARG A 114 -15.65 -3.45 16.40
N GLY A 115 -16.63 -2.61 16.73
CA GLY A 115 -17.94 -2.59 16.06
C GLY A 115 -17.81 -2.31 14.57
N SER A 116 -16.98 -1.33 14.19
CA SER A 116 -16.67 -1.02 12.78
C SER A 116 -16.05 -2.21 12.05
N LEU A 117 -15.09 -2.89 12.67
CA LEU A 117 -14.40 -4.06 12.07
C LEU A 117 -15.36 -5.25 11.92
N ARG A 118 -16.27 -5.50 12.89
CA ARG A 118 -17.32 -6.52 12.76
C ARG A 118 -18.24 -6.23 11.58
N THR A 119 -18.71 -4.97 11.48
CA THR A 119 -19.56 -4.55 10.37
C THR A 119 -18.86 -4.71 9.01
N MET A 120 -17.58 -4.35 8.92
CA MET A 120 -16.82 -4.55 7.70
C MET A 120 -16.62 -6.04 7.37
N ALA A 121 -16.31 -6.89 8.35
CA ALA A 121 -16.15 -8.33 8.16
C ALA A 121 -17.44 -8.98 7.64
N GLN A 122 -18.59 -8.63 8.20
CA GLN A 122 -19.90 -9.09 7.74
C GLN A 122 -20.23 -8.66 6.30
N ARG A 123 -19.61 -7.57 5.81
CA ARG A 123 -19.81 -6.99 4.48
C ARG A 123 -18.68 -7.28 3.50
N GLY A 124 -17.80 -8.25 3.81
CA GLY A 124 -16.82 -8.77 2.85
C GLY A 124 -15.37 -8.39 3.06
N LEU A 125 -14.99 -7.69 4.15
CA LEU A 125 -13.59 -7.47 4.50
C LEU A 125 -12.86 -8.82 4.64
N LYS A 126 -11.68 -8.94 4.03
CA LYS A 126 -10.86 -10.16 4.02
C LYS A 126 -9.53 -9.99 4.74
N SER A 127 -8.96 -8.78 4.72
CA SER A 127 -7.63 -8.55 5.28
C SER A 127 -7.47 -7.19 5.93
N VAL A 128 -6.62 -7.14 6.95
CA VAL A 128 -6.24 -5.93 7.68
C VAL A 128 -4.72 -5.83 7.73
N ILE A 129 -4.17 -4.70 7.31
CA ILE A 129 -2.77 -4.36 7.52
C ILE A 129 -2.71 -3.37 8.70
N LEU A 130 -2.27 -3.82 9.86
CA LEU A 130 -1.95 -2.97 11.00
C LEU A 130 -0.66 -2.21 10.68
N ILE A 131 -0.79 -0.91 10.43
CA ILE A 131 0.31 -0.09 9.91
C ILE A 131 0.23 1.31 10.53
N GLY A 132 1.10 2.20 10.11
CA GLY A 132 1.26 3.44 10.71
C GLY A 132 0.49 4.61 10.30
N GLY A 133 0.17 5.68 10.67
CA GLY A 133 0.16 6.97 11.24
C GLY A 133 0.81 7.00 12.63
N GLY A 134 1.37 5.91 13.14
CA GLY A 134 2.10 5.73 14.39
C GLY A 134 2.70 4.34 14.46
N GLU A 135 3.16 3.91 15.60
CA GLU A 135 3.68 2.56 15.82
C GLU A 135 2.57 1.65 16.39
N PRO A 136 2.09 0.63 15.63
CA PRO A 136 0.97 -0.21 16.07
C PRO A 136 1.20 -0.90 17.43
N THR A 137 2.44 -1.29 17.72
CA THR A 137 2.77 -1.99 18.98
C THR A 137 2.69 -1.10 20.21
N LEU A 138 2.58 0.21 20.06
CA LEU A 138 2.33 1.14 21.17
C LEU A 138 0.84 1.22 21.55
N TYR A 139 -0.06 0.73 20.68
CA TYR A 139 -1.46 0.60 21.06
C TYR A 139 -1.61 -0.41 22.23
N PRO A 140 -2.23 -0.02 23.35
CA PRO A 140 -2.25 -0.89 24.55
C PRO A 140 -2.84 -2.27 24.29
N GLY A 141 -3.90 -2.34 23.49
CA GLY A 141 -4.59 -3.57 23.09
C GLY A 141 -4.01 -4.28 21.87
N PHE A 142 -2.75 -4.03 21.44
CA PHE A 142 -2.22 -4.57 20.19
C PHE A 142 -2.32 -6.10 20.07
N PRO A 143 -1.83 -6.95 21.00
CA PRO A 143 -1.94 -8.39 20.86
C PRO A 143 -3.39 -8.89 20.87
N THR A 144 -4.24 -8.30 21.72
CA THR A 144 -5.67 -8.66 21.78
C THR A 144 -6.45 -8.20 20.55
N MET A 145 -6.00 -7.14 19.86
CA MET A 145 -6.55 -6.73 18.57
C MET A 145 -6.17 -7.74 17.48
N VAL A 146 -4.91 -8.20 17.44
CA VAL A 146 -4.49 -9.27 16.50
C VAL A 146 -5.32 -10.53 16.75
N GLN A 147 -5.47 -10.94 18.01
CA GLN A 147 -6.32 -12.08 18.39
C GLN A 147 -7.77 -11.89 17.90
N PHE A 148 -8.38 -10.76 18.18
CA PHE A 148 -9.73 -10.42 17.75
C PHE A 148 -9.92 -10.52 16.21
N LEU A 149 -8.99 -9.95 15.45
CA LEU A 149 -9.02 -10.02 13.98
C LEU A 149 -8.91 -11.44 13.45
N LYS A 150 -8.10 -12.29 14.12
CA LYS A 150 -7.87 -13.68 13.71
C LYS A 150 -8.97 -14.62 14.17
N GLU A 151 -9.30 -14.62 15.45
CA GLU A 151 -10.17 -15.64 16.06
C GLU A 151 -11.65 -15.29 15.95
N GLU A 152 -12.03 -14.02 16.12
CA GLU A 152 -13.43 -13.61 16.03
C GLU A 152 -13.84 -13.27 14.58
N LEU A 153 -12.98 -12.56 13.82
CA LEU A 153 -13.34 -12.08 12.48
C LEU A 153 -12.79 -12.96 11.34
N SER A 154 -11.91 -13.91 11.64
CA SER A 154 -11.28 -14.81 10.64
C SER A 154 -10.60 -14.07 9.48
N LEU A 155 -9.98 -12.92 9.74
CA LEU A 155 -9.34 -12.10 8.73
C LEU A 155 -7.86 -12.48 8.54
N GLN A 156 -7.30 -12.25 7.35
CA GLN A 156 -5.86 -12.19 7.19
C GLN A 156 -5.32 -10.93 7.85
N VAL A 157 -4.20 -11.06 8.58
CA VAL A 157 -3.59 -9.97 9.33
C VAL A 157 -2.14 -9.77 8.92
N ALA A 158 -1.81 -8.55 8.62
CA ALA A 158 -0.45 -8.12 8.42
C ALA A 158 -0.08 -7.03 9.44
N VAL A 159 1.19 -6.98 9.84
CA VAL A 159 1.70 -5.96 10.75
C VAL A 159 2.92 -5.29 10.13
N VAL A 160 2.91 -3.96 10.09
CA VAL A 160 4.08 -3.14 9.77
C VAL A 160 4.48 -2.38 11.02
N SER A 161 5.68 -2.61 11.54
CA SER A 161 6.15 -2.07 12.81
C SER A 161 7.59 -1.56 12.71
N ASN A 162 7.96 -0.63 13.56
CA ASN A 162 9.34 -0.18 13.71
C ASN A 162 10.21 -1.18 14.52
N GLY A 163 9.62 -2.24 15.03
CA GLY A 163 10.31 -3.30 15.76
C GLY A 163 10.74 -2.97 17.18
N SER A 164 10.49 -1.76 17.68
CA SER A 164 10.94 -1.33 19.03
C SER A 164 10.34 -2.13 20.18
N ARG A 165 9.21 -2.79 19.95
CA ARG A 165 8.47 -3.58 20.94
C ARG A 165 8.37 -5.03 20.48
N GLY A 166 9.52 -5.69 20.33
CA GLY A 166 9.59 -7.11 19.97
C GLY A 166 8.85 -8.02 20.96
N ASP A 167 8.75 -7.61 22.24
CA ASP A 167 7.92 -8.27 23.26
C ASP A 167 6.44 -8.33 22.87
N ARG A 168 5.89 -7.26 22.30
CA ARG A 168 4.49 -7.17 21.87
C ARG A 168 4.25 -7.99 20.60
N LEU A 169 5.21 -7.98 19.67
CA LEU A 169 5.15 -8.82 18.47
C LEU A 169 5.19 -10.31 18.84
N LEU A 170 6.03 -10.69 19.82
CA LEU A 170 6.08 -12.06 20.33
C LEU A 170 4.74 -12.48 20.97
N GLN A 171 4.05 -11.59 21.70
CA GLN A 171 2.73 -11.85 22.28
C GLN A 171 1.64 -12.04 21.19
N ALA A 172 1.75 -11.35 20.06
CA ALA A 172 0.80 -11.46 18.95
C ALA A 172 1.07 -12.66 18.04
N ALA A 173 2.32 -13.11 17.96
CA ALA A 173 2.76 -14.17 17.06
C ALA A 173 1.93 -15.49 17.12
N PRO A 174 1.48 -16.00 18.29
CA PRO A 174 0.69 -17.24 18.36
C PRO A 174 -0.64 -17.20 17.59
N PHE A 175 -1.22 -16.03 17.37
CA PHE A 175 -2.49 -15.87 16.66
C PHE A 175 -2.33 -15.85 15.14
N LEU A 176 -1.14 -15.53 14.62
CA LEU A 176 -0.88 -15.42 13.18
C LEU A 176 -0.83 -16.82 12.52
N GLN A 177 -1.18 -16.86 11.24
CA GLN A 177 -1.32 -18.09 10.48
C GLN A 177 -0.56 -17.99 9.14
N LYS A 178 -0.50 -19.08 8.40
CA LYS A 178 0.02 -19.08 7.03
C LYS A 178 -0.74 -18.06 6.18
N GLY A 179 0.01 -17.22 5.46
CA GLY A 179 -0.53 -16.11 4.67
C GLY A 179 -0.56 -14.77 5.41
N ASP A 180 -0.46 -14.78 6.76
CA ASP A 180 -0.20 -13.55 7.53
C ASP A 180 1.28 -13.19 7.46
N TRP A 181 1.61 -11.93 7.80
CA TRP A 181 3.01 -11.51 7.84
C TRP A 181 3.25 -10.34 8.80
N ILE A 182 4.48 -10.28 9.33
CA ILE A 182 5.01 -9.12 10.04
C ILE A 182 6.16 -8.56 9.21
N ARG A 183 6.22 -7.25 9.02
CA ARG A 183 7.30 -6.56 8.34
C ARG A 183 7.82 -5.42 9.19
N LEU A 184 9.13 -5.44 9.46
CA LEU A 184 9.78 -4.41 10.25
C LEU A 184 10.40 -3.34 9.35
N SER A 185 10.10 -2.07 9.62
CA SER A 185 10.65 -0.89 8.92
C SER A 185 11.99 -0.55 9.56
N LEU A 186 13.09 -0.97 8.94
CA LEU A 186 14.45 -0.89 9.53
C LEU A 186 15.42 -0.09 8.67
N ASP A 187 15.24 -0.04 7.36
CA ASP A 187 15.79 0.87 6.36
C ASP A 187 17.32 1.07 6.40
N SER A 188 18.06 0.15 7.06
CA SER A 188 19.50 0.26 7.29
C SER A 188 20.15 -1.11 7.45
N GLY A 189 21.45 -1.21 7.14
CA GLY A 189 22.28 -2.38 7.39
C GLY A 189 23.11 -2.26 8.68
N SER A 190 23.32 -1.04 9.20
CA SER A 190 24.12 -0.74 10.38
C SER A 190 23.31 -0.08 11.50
N ASN A 191 23.83 -0.18 12.73
CA ASN A 191 23.26 0.54 13.88
C ASN A 191 23.41 2.05 13.75
N GLU A 192 24.45 2.52 13.07
CA GLU A 192 24.71 3.94 12.87
C GLU A 192 23.64 4.56 11.97
N VAL A 193 23.44 4.04 10.77
CA VAL A 193 22.45 4.55 9.82
C VAL A 193 21.04 4.39 10.38
N PHE A 194 20.75 3.26 11.05
CA PHE A 194 19.48 3.04 11.75
C PHE A 194 19.16 4.19 12.72
N ARG A 195 20.08 4.52 13.62
CA ARG A 195 19.85 5.59 14.62
C ARG A 195 19.69 6.96 13.96
N ARG A 196 20.43 7.22 12.89
CA ARG A 196 20.37 8.51 12.18
C ARG A 196 19.04 8.67 11.44
N MET A 197 18.58 7.62 10.73
CA MET A 197 17.35 7.65 9.95
C MET A 197 16.09 7.62 10.81
N HIS A 198 16.07 6.75 11.81
CA HIS A 198 14.88 6.50 12.62
C HIS A 198 14.77 7.34 13.88
N ASN A 199 15.89 7.89 14.35
CA ASN A 199 15.97 8.72 15.57
C ASN A 199 15.04 8.20 16.69
N PRO A 200 15.25 6.96 17.21
CA PRO A 200 14.41 6.39 18.24
C PRO A 200 14.51 7.20 19.53
N SER A 201 13.40 7.27 20.29
CA SER A 201 13.37 7.96 21.59
C SER A 201 14.31 7.31 22.60
N SER A 202 14.42 5.97 22.60
CA SER A 202 15.44 5.24 23.36
C SER A 202 16.78 5.31 22.62
N LYS A 203 17.75 6.02 23.21
CA LYS A 203 19.08 6.18 22.59
C LYS A 203 19.96 4.92 22.68
N THR A 204 19.59 3.96 23.50
CA THR A 204 20.26 2.65 23.59
C THR A 204 19.76 1.67 22.54
N LEU A 205 18.54 1.84 22.01
CA LEU A 205 17.97 0.92 21.05
C LEU A 205 18.83 0.83 19.78
N SER A 206 19.10 -0.39 19.36
CA SER A 206 19.92 -0.70 18.20
C SER A 206 19.18 -1.63 17.23
N LEU A 207 19.61 -1.63 15.97
CA LEU A 207 19.15 -2.57 14.97
C LEU A 207 19.44 -4.03 15.37
N ASP A 208 20.58 -4.26 16.06
CA ASP A 208 20.94 -5.59 16.56
C ASP A 208 19.94 -6.10 17.60
N GLU A 209 19.53 -5.23 18.54
CA GLU A 209 18.50 -5.60 19.55
C GLU A 209 17.16 -5.93 18.92
N ILE A 210 16.76 -5.17 17.89
CA ILE A 210 15.52 -5.46 17.15
C ILE A 210 15.64 -6.80 16.43
N CYS A 211 16.73 -7.02 15.71
CA CYS A 211 16.97 -8.27 14.99
C CYS A 211 17.04 -9.50 15.91
N ALA A 212 17.50 -9.35 17.14
CA ALA A 212 17.55 -10.44 18.11
C ALA A 212 16.16 -10.99 18.52
N TRP A 213 15.08 -10.26 18.26
CA TRP A 213 13.72 -10.76 18.48
C TRP A 213 13.26 -11.76 17.41
N ILE A 214 13.79 -11.71 16.19
CA ILE A 214 13.28 -12.48 15.06
C ILE A 214 13.33 -14.00 15.30
N PRO A 215 14.46 -14.59 15.72
CA PRO A 215 14.53 -16.02 16.03
C PRO A 215 13.53 -16.44 17.12
N ARG A 216 13.32 -15.60 18.13
CA ARG A 216 12.38 -15.86 19.23
C ARG A 216 10.93 -15.88 18.73
N ILE A 217 10.57 -14.91 17.87
CA ILE A 217 9.24 -14.81 17.26
C ILE A 217 8.99 -16.01 16.34
N LYS A 218 9.95 -16.37 15.48
CA LYS A 218 9.87 -17.52 14.57
C LYS A 218 9.83 -18.85 15.33
N GLN A 219 10.52 -18.95 16.47
CA GLN A 219 10.44 -20.14 17.35
C GLN A 219 9.06 -20.28 18.00
N ALA A 220 8.43 -19.17 18.38
CA ALA A 220 7.08 -19.18 18.95
C ALA A 220 6.03 -19.58 17.90
N ASN A 221 6.19 -19.14 16.65
CA ASN A 221 5.30 -19.50 15.55
C ASN A 221 6.02 -19.31 14.19
N PRO A 222 6.38 -20.39 13.49
CA PRO A 222 7.03 -20.33 12.18
C PRO A 222 6.04 -20.19 11.01
N ALA A 223 4.71 -20.20 11.24
CA ALA A 223 3.71 -20.34 10.19
C ALA A 223 3.56 -19.11 9.28
N PHE A 224 3.88 -17.91 9.79
CA PHE A 224 3.77 -16.65 9.06
C PHE A 224 5.11 -16.10 8.61
N ASP A 225 5.10 -15.18 7.66
CA ASP A 225 6.32 -14.58 7.11
C ASP A 225 6.80 -13.38 7.95
N MET A 226 8.12 -13.31 8.19
CA MET A 226 8.81 -12.15 8.76
C MET A 226 9.61 -11.42 7.68
N GLY A 227 9.29 -10.14 7.44
CA GLY A 227 9.93 -9.31 6.42
C GLY A 227 10.74 -8.16 7.01
N PHE A 228 11.87 -7.87 6.36
CA PHE A 228 12.65 -6.66 6.56
C PHE A 228 12.25 -5.64 5.49
N SER A 229 11.71 -4.48 5.89
CA SER A 229 11.40 -3.38 4.97
C SER A 229 12.59 -2.43 4.86
N TYR A 230 12.91 -2.04 3.64
CA TYR A 230 13.99 -1.12 3.34
C TYR A 230 13.51 -0.04 2.38
N VAL A 231 13.26 1.15 2.91
CA VAL A 231 13.02 2.35 2.10
C VAL A 231 14.36 2.89 1.64
N ILE A 232 14.57 2.87 0.33
CA ILE A 232 15.81 3.38 -0.28
C ILE A 232 15.70 4.90 -0.37
N THR A 233 16.63 5.57 0.27
CA THR A 233 16.78 7.02 0.27
C THR A 233 18.05 7.41 -0.48
N TRP A 234 17.99 8.50 -1.23
CA TRP A 234 19.11 9.01 -2.01
C TRP A 234 19.44 10.44 -1.64
N ARG A 235 20.62 10.88 -2.03
CA ARG A 235 21.12 12.21 -1.76
C ARG A 235 20.21 13.28 -2.37
N GLY A 236 19.80 14.24 -1.57
CA GLY A 236 18.91 15.34 -1.97
C GLY A 236 17.45 15.12 -1.59
N GLY A 237 17.04 13.91 -1.17
CA GLY A 237 15.71 13.67 -0.63
C GLY A 237 15.44 14.49 0.64
N SER A 238 14.22 14.98 0.78
CA SER A 238 13.81 15.76 1.95
C SER A 238 12.38 15.42 2.37
N ARG A 239 12.11 15.60 3.64
CA ARG A 239 10.77 15.57 4.23
C ARG A 239 10.49 16.97 4.80
N GLY A 240 9.79 17.79 4.07
CA GLY A 240 9.72 19.22 4.38
C GLY A 240 11.14 19.82 4.46
N ASP A 241 11.50 20.44 5.59
CA ASP A 241 12.84 21.03 5.81
C ASP A 241 13.90 20.01 6.29
N VAL A 242 13.52 18.75 6.55
CA VAL A 242 14.42 17.72 7.06
C VAL A 242 15.09 16.99 5.90
N LYS A 243 16.42 17.04 5.83
CA LYS A 243 17.21 16.26 4.87
C LYS A 243 17.25 14.80 5.28
N VAL A 244 16.94 13.91 4.32
CA VAL A 244 16.94 12.48 4.54
C VAL A 244 18.36 11.91 4.41
N VAL A 245 18.71 10.96 5.29
CA VAL A 245 20.00 10.26 5.25
C VAL A 245 20.02 9.29 4.07
N GLU A 246 21.03 9.38 3.20
CA GLU A 246 21.24 8.41 2.10
C GLU A 246 21.63 7.04 2.66
N ASN A 247 21.01 5.96 2.14
CA ASN A 247 21.27 4.59 2.58
C ASN A 247 21.58 3.59 1.45
N ILE A 248 21.71 4.01 0.19
CA ILE A 248 21.98 3.09 -0.95
C ILE A 248 23.20 2.20 -0.69
N HIS A 249 24.23 2.72 -0.01
CA HIS A 249 25.47 2.00 0.29
C HIS A 249 25.28 0.85 1.29
N GLU A 250 24.17 0.77 1.98
CA GLU A 250 23.87 -0.27 2.98
C GLU A 250 22.92 -1.39 2.47
N ILE A 251 22.45 -1.32 1.22
CA ILE A 251 21.49 -2.29 0.65
C ILE A 251 21.98 -3.74 0.81
N GLU A 252 23.23 -4.03 0.46
CA GLU A 252 23.81 -5.37 0.59
C GLU A 252 23.90 -5.80 2.05
N MET A 253 24.44 -4.93 2.90
CA MET A 253 24.57 -5.19 4.33
C MET A 253 23.23 -5.44 5.00
N ALA A 254 22.19 -4.69 4.60
CA ALA A 254 20.83 -4.88 5.11
C ALA A 254 20.27 -6.25 4.68
N ALA A 255 20.48 -6.67 3.44
CA ALA A 255 20.06 -7.99 2.96
C ALA A 255 20.76 -9.12 3.70
N GLU A 256 22.09 -9.04 3.87
CA GLU A 256 22.88 -10.01 4.65
C GLU A 256 22.44 -10.06 6.13
N ARG A 257 22.14 -8.89 6.72
CA ARG A 257 21.64 -8.80 8.10
C ARG A 257 20.28 -9.45 8.21
N ALA A 258 19.34 -9.13 7.32
CA ALA A 258 17.99 -9.69 7.31
C ALA A 258 18.05 -11.23 7.25
N GLU A 259 18.83 -11.77 6.32
CA GLU A 259 19.01 -13.21 6.17
C GLU A 259 19.60 -13.87 7.43
N ARG A 260 20.70 -13.31 7.96
CA ARG A 260 21.35 -13.84 9.18
C ARG A 260 20.47 -13.76 10.41
N SER A 261 19.59 -12.78 10.49
CA SER A 261 18.67 -12.61 11.61
C SER A 261 17.44 -13.52 11.53
N GLY A 262 17.25 -14.26 10.42
CA GLY A 262 16.15 -15.21 10.24
C GLY A 262 14.87 -14.60 9.68
N PHE A 263 14.94 -13.44 9.01
CA PHE A 263 13.83 -12.96 8.20
C PHE A 263 13.63 -13.86 6.98
N ASP A 264 12.38 -13.98 6.53
CA ASP A 264 12.02 -14.76 5.34
C ASP A 264 12.28 -13.96 4.04
N TYR A 265 12.28 -12.62 4.13
CA TYR A 265 12.55 -11.74 2.99
C TYR A 265 13.01 -10.33 3.40
N ILE A 266 13.63 -9.63 2.43
CA ILE A 266 13.81 -8.19 2.46
C ILE A 266 13.02 -7.54 1.31
N SER A 267 12.34 -6.42 1.59
CA SER A 267 11.54 -5.69 0.61
C SER A 267 12.07 -4.28 0.41
N PHE A 268 12.56 -3.99 -0.78
CA PHE A 268 13.08 -2.70 -1.18
C PHE A 268 11.98 -1.81 -1.79
N LYS A 269 11.93 -0.55 -1.36
CA LYS A 269 10.97 0.47 -1.81
C LYS A 269 11.70 1.80 -2.03
N PRO A 270 11.25 2.66 -2.95
CA PRO A 270 11.77 4.00 -3.05
C PRO A 270 11.22 4.87 -1.92
N PHE A 271 11.95 5.90 -1.58
CA PHE A 271 11.47 7.01 -0.75
C PHE A 271 10.29 7.72 -1.42
N LEU A 272 9.33 8.13 -0.62
CA LEU A 272 8.17 8.93 -1.04
C LEU A 272 8.18 10.26 -0.30
N GLU A 273 7.68 11.29 -0.96
CA GLU A 273 7.53 12.65 -0.44
C GLU A 273 6.05 13.02 -0.37
N ARG A 274 5.69 14.03 0.42
CA ARG A 274 4.35 14.61 0.42
C ARG A 274 4.33 15.91 -0.38
N THR A 275 3.33 16.05 -1.22
CA THR A 275 2.99 17.32 -1.89
C THR A 275 2.38 18.32 -0.89
N GLY A 276 2.25 19.58 -1.32
CA GLY A 276 1.60 20.62 -0.50
C GLY A 276 0.14 20.33 -0.16
N ASP A 277 -0.56 19.48 -0.92
CA ASP A 277 -1.92 19.01 -0.64
C ASP A 277 -1.96 17.71 0.21
N GLY A 278 -0.80 17.20 0.62
CA GLY A 278 -0.64 16.03 1.47
C GLY A 278 -0.60 14.69 0.75
N SER A 279 -0.69 14.64 -0.58
CA SER A 279 -0.60 13.38 -1.34
C SER A 279 0.82 12.81 -1.32
N GLU A 280 0.94 11.48 -1.22
CA GLU A 280 2.23 10.79 -1.31
C GLU A 280 2.65 10.62 -2.77
N ILE A 281 3.84 11.11 -3.10
CA ILE A 281 4.41 11.03 -4.44
C ILE A 281 5.80 10.42 -4.43
N MET A 282 6.19 9.85 -5.56
CA MET A 282 7.57 9.50 -5.85
C MET A 282 8.11 10.51 -6.86
N ASP A 283 8.86 11.51 -6.38
CA ASP A 283 9.45 12.53 -7.24
C ASP A 283 10.98 12.51 -7.16
N PRO A 284 11.67 11.87 -8.12
CA PRO A 284 13.12 11.91 -8.21
C PRO A 284 13.65 13.21 -8.87
N GLY A 285 12.81 14.24 -9.09
CA GLY A 285 13.18 15.46 -9.82
C GLY A 285 14.38 16.20 -9.23
N HIS A 286 14.56 16.16 -7.90
CA HIS A 286 15.71 16.78 -7.22
C HIS A 286 17.07 16.07 -7.52
N VAL A 287 17.05 14.89 -8.14
CA VAL A 287 18.26 14.18 -8.62
C VAL A 287 18.26 14.03 -10.14
N GLU A 288 17.45 14.77 -10.87
CA GLU A 288 17.23 14.58 -12.31
C GLU A 288 18.54 14.49 -13.12
N GLY A 289 19.51 15.35 -12.85
CA GLY A 289 20.82 15.33 -13.54
C GLY A 289 21.68 14.09 -13.27
N VAL A 290 21.40 13.33 -12.17
CA VAL A 290 22.17 12.16 -11.75
C VAL A 290 21.28 10.93 -11.53
N LEU A 291 20.02 10.99 -11.92
CA LEU A 291 19.02 9.94 -11.66
C LEU A 291 19.48 8.58 -12.21
N GLN A 292 20.07 8.54 -13.40
CA GLN A 292 20.55 7.29 -14.01
C GLN A 292 21.71 6.67 -13.21
N GLU A 293 22.56 7.49 -12.61
CA GLU A 293 23.62 7.02 -11.72
C GLU A 293 23.02 6.46 -10.42
N VAL A 294 22.04 7.14 -9.82
CA VAL A 294 21.33 6.66 -8.63
C VAL A 294 20.64 5.33 -8.91
N ILE A 295 19.93 5.21 -10.04
CA ILE A 295 19.28 3.96 -10.48
C ILE A 295 20.30 2.85 -10.67
N ALA A 296 21.44 3.13 -11.31
CA ALA A 296 22.51 2.14 -11.54
C ALA A 296 23.12 1.66 -10.22
N ARG A 297 23.35 2.56 -9.26
CA ARG A 297 23.83 2.22 -7.91
C ARG A 297 22.84 1.33 -7.16
N ILE A 298 21.56 1.66 -7.17
CA ILE A 298 20.50 0.86 -6.54
C ILE A 298 20.43 -0.53 -7.17
N ARG A 299 20.35 -0.61 -8.50
CA ARG A 299 20.28 -1.88 -9.23
C ARG A 299 21.50 -2.76 -8.94
N GLY A 300 22.70 -2.21 -9.06
CA GLY A 300 23.92 -2.94 -8.77
C GLY A 300 24.00 -3.47 -7.35
N ALA A 301 23.54 -2.70 -6.35
CA ALA A 301 23.52 -3.14 -4.96
C ALA A 301 22.47 -4.25 -4.72
N ILE A 302 21.28 -4.16 -5.30
CA ILE A 302 20.25 -5.20 -5.21
C ILE A 302 20.70 -6.49 -5.92
N ASP A 303 21.33 -6.39 -7.11
CA ASP A 303 21.82 -7.54 -7.85
C ASP A 303 22.95 -8.27 -7.08
N ARG A 304 23.87 -7.53 -6.43
CA ARG A 304 24.88 -8.13 -5.55
C ARG A 304 24.24 -8.78 -4.32
N ALA A 305 23.22 -8.16 -3.72
CA ALA A 305 22.49 -8.79 -2.63
C ALA A 305 21.85 -10.12 -3.07
N ARG A 306 21.22 -10.15 -4.27
CA ARG A 306 20.64 -11.39 -4.83
C ARG A 306 21.66 -12.48 -5.08
N SER A 307 22.83 -12.11 -5.62
CA SER A 307 23.88 -13.09 -5.91
C SER A 307 24.44 -13.78 -4.67
N LYS A 308 24.32 -13.15 -3.50
CA LYS A 308 24.80 -13.66 -2.21
C LYS A 308 23.71 -14.35 -1.38
N ALA A 309 22.43 -14.11 -1.68
CA ALA A 309 21.31 -14.64 -0.93
C ALA A 309 21.23 -16.16 -0.99
N ARG A 310 20.96 -16.81 0.14
CA ARG A 310 20.80 -18.27 0.22
C ARG A 310 19.47 -18.71 -0.37
N PRO A 311 19.35 -19.96 -0.85
CA PRO A 311 18.09 -20.52 -1.27
C PRO A 311 17.04 -20.39 -0.15
N GLY A 312 15.85 -19.87 -0.51
CA GLY A 312 14.74 -19.65 0.43
C GLY A 312 14.63 -18.22 0.99
N PHE A 313 15.71 -17.44 1.03
CA PHE A 313 15.61 -16.02 1.36
C PHE A 313 15.17 -15.19 0.13
N ARG A 314 14.12 -14.40 0.28
CA ARG A 314 13.52 -13.66 -0.84
C ARG A 314 13.94 -12.19 -0.82
N ILE A 315 14.39 -11.68 -1.97
CA ILE A 315 14.64 -10.25 -2.19
C ILE A 315 13.52 -9.71 -3.09
N VAL A 316 12.69 -8.84 -2.52
CA VAL A 316 11.47 -8.32 -3.13
C VAL A 316 11.62 -6.84 -3.44
N GLU A 317 11.19 -6.43 -4.63
CA GLU A 317 11.12 -5.04 -5.04
C GLU A 317 9.65 -4.60 -5.14
N SER A 318 9.33 -3.42 -4.59
CA SER A 318 8.00 -2.86 -4.74
C SER A 318 7.73 -2.43 -6.19
N THR A 319 6.46 -2.32 -6.57
CA THR A 319 6.04 -1.80 -7.87
C THR A 319 6.65 -0.42 -8.13
N ASN A 320 6.60 0.48 -7.14
CA ASN A 320 7.16 1.84 -7.28
C ASN A 320 8.68 1.82 -7.53
N LEU A 321 9.43 0.93 -6.86
CA LEU A 321 10.87 0.82 -7.12
C LEU A 321 11.15 0.32 -8.54
N ARG A 322 10.37 -0.63 -9.04
CA ARG A 322 10.54 -1.14 -10.40
C ARG A 322 10.28 -0.09 -11.46
N VAL A 323 9.16 0.65 -11.35
CA VAL A 323 8.84 1.70 -12.31
C VAL A 323 9.82 2.86 -12.24
N LEU A 324 10.40 3.15 -11.07
CA LEU A 324 11.52 4.06 -10.92
C LEU A 324 12.75 3.57 -11.70
N MET A 325 13.15 2.33 -11.48
CA MET A 325 14.32 1.73 -12.15
C MET A 325 14.12 1.57 -13.66
N GLN A 326 12.89 1.43 -14.14
CA GLN A 326 12.53 1.39 -15.55
C GLN A 326 12.44 2.79 -16.18
N GLY A 327 12.38 3.84 -15.37
CA GLY A 327 12.25 5.23 -15.83
C GLY A 327 10.85 5.63 -16.29
N ASN A 328 9.84 4.79 -16.04
CA ASN A 328 8.46 4.99 -16.51
C ASN A 328 7.45 5.30 -15.39
N TRP A 329 7.90 5.74 -14.22
CA TRP A 329 7.02 6.03 -13.07
C TRP A 329 5.94 7.08 -13.37
N ARG A 330 6.20 8.01 -14.33
CA ARG A 330 5.22 9.03 -14.76
C ARG A 330 4.00 8.43 -15.46
N ASP A 331 4.14 7.27 -16.09
CA ASP A 331 2.99 6.59 -16.71
C ASP A 331 1.99 6.10 -15.64
N TYR A 332 2.50 5.79 -14.44
CA TYR A 332 1.71 5.31 -13.30
C TYR A 332 0.97 6.44 -12.56
N THR A 333 1.14 7.70 -12.95
CA THR A 333 0.36 8.83 -12.42
C THR A 333 -0.94 9.05 -13.21
N ARG A 334 -1.07 8.49 -14.40
CA ARG A 334 -2.23 8.66 -15.27
C ARG A 334 -3.36 7.71 -14.87
N GLN A 335 -4.34 8.22 -14.14
CA GLN A 335 -5.48 7.43 -13.68
C GLN A 335 -6.72 7.64 -14.54
N PRO A 336 -7.66 6.65 -14.64
CA PRO A 336 -9.00 6.93 -15.11
C PRO A 336 -9.66 7.91 -14.14
N ARG A 337 -10.69 8.60 -14.60
CA ARG A 337 -11.45 9.54 -13.76
C ARG A 337 -11.91 8.90 -12.46
N MET A 338 -12.45 7.69 -12.53
CA MET A 338 -12.91 6.94 -11.37
C MET A 338 -11.79 6.09 -10.78
N CYS A 339 -11.50 6.27 -9.50
CA CYS A 339 -10.66 5.35 -8.77
C CYS A 339 -11.50 4.19 -8.21
N HIS A 340 -11.52 3.05 -8.89
CA HIS A 340 -12.27 1.86 -8.45
C HIS A 340 -11.71 1.27 -7.14
N MET A 341 -10.42 1.48 -6.90
CA MET A 341 -9.76 0.96 -5.70
C MET A 341 -10.32 1.54 -4.39
N GLN A 342 -11.00 2.70 -4.42
CA GLN A 342 -11.67 3.28 -3.24
C GLN A 342 -12.75 2.36 -2.63
N MET A 343 -13.37 1.51 -3.48
CA MET A 343 -14.34 0.50 -3.01
C MET A 343 -13.66 -0.73 -2.44
N LEU A 344 -12.46 -1.06 -2.91
CA LEU A 344 -11.78 -2.31 -2.60
C LEU A 344 -10.81 -2.17 -1.44
N ARG A 345 -10.28 -0.96 -1.22
CA ARG A 345 -9.31 -0.68 -0.18
C ARG A 345 -9.50 0.72 0.42
N GLN A 346 -9.47 0.79 1.74
CA GLN A 346 -9.55 2.04 2.51
C GLN A 346 -8.48 2.07 3.61
N VAL A 347 -8.30 3.25 4.20
CA VAL A 347 -7.47 3.46 5.38
C VAL A 347 -8.34 3.92 6.53
N VAL A 348 -8.30 3.21 7.64
CA VAL A 348 -9.01 3.54 8.88
C VAL A 348 -8.00 4.01 9.90
N THR A 349 -8.17 5.23 10.40
CA THR A 349 -7.26 5.86 11.36
C THR A 349 -8.03 6.51 12.50
N PRO A 350 -7.40 6.90 13.61
CA PRO A 350 -8.05 7.73 14.62
C PRO A 350 -8.58 9.08 14.08
N LEU A 351 -7.97 9.58 12.98
CA LEU A 351 -8.34 10.87 12.37
C LEU A 351 -9.50 10.77 11.37
N GLY A 352 -9.90 9.55 11.01
CA GLY A 352 -10.97 9.30 10.06
C GLY A 352 -10.72 8.10 9.16
N THR A 353 -11.68 7.86 8.25
CA THR A 353 -11.57 6.87 7.18
C THR A 353 -11.23 7.59 5.88
N PHE A 354 -10.21 7.10 5.15
CA PHE A 354 -9.72 7.69 3.90
C PHE A 354 -9.76 6.67 2.77
N ASN A 355 -9.90 7.15 1.54
CA ASN A 355 -10.10 6.32 0.37
C ASN A 355 -8.83 5.55 -0.10
N CYS A 356 -7.63 6.04 0.27
CA CYS A 356 -6.38 5.50 -0.26
C CYS A 356 -5.21 5.73 0.71
N PRO A 357 -4.24 4.81 0.79
CA PRO A 357 -3.00 5.03 1.55
C PRO A 357 -2.23 6.28 1.15
N ALA A 358 -2.17 6.60 -0.17
CA ALA A 358 -1.47 7.79 -0.67
C ALA A 358 -2.11 9.12 -0.26
N HIS A 359 -3.33 9.08 0.26
CA HIS A 359 -4.08 10.23 0.73
C HIS A 359 -4.47 10.11 2.21
N ARG A 360 -3.73 9.36 3.00
CA ARG A 360 -3.95 9.26 4.45
C ARG A 360 -3.86 10.63 5.11
N GLY A 361 -4.86 11.01 5.89
CA GLY A 361 -4.93 12.32 6.54
C GLY A 361 -5.36 13.48 5.63
N VAL A 362 -5.53 13.27 4.32
CA VAL A 362 -5.86 14.31 3.35
C VAL A 362 -7.36 14.54 3.27
N GLN A 363 -7.81 15.77 3.51
CA GLN A 363 -9.24 16.09 3.63
C GLN A 363 -10.06 15.75 2.38
N LYS A 364 -9.53 15.99 1.17
CA LYS A 364 -10.22 15.69 -0.11
C LYS A 364 -10.50 14.18 -0.31
N ALA A 365 -9.79 13.32 0.41
CA ALA A 365 -9.86 11.87 0.35
C ALA A 365 -10.58 11.26 1.56
N LYS A 366 -11.09 12.10 2.48
CA LYS A 366 -11.78 11.65 3.68
C LYS A 366 -13.17 11.11 3.34
N VAL A 367 -13.39 9.82 3.62
CA VAL A 367 -14.69 9.15 3.47
C VAL A 367 -15.60 9.52 4.66
N GLY A 368 -15.03 9.58 5.87
CA GLY A 368 -15.76 9.95 7.08
C GLY A 368 -14.91 9.85 8.34
N GLU A 369 -15.57 9.94 9.49
CA GLU A 369 -14.90 9.86 10.79
C GLU A 369 -14.42 8.45 11.13
N ALA A 370 -13.59 8.31 12.17
CA ALA A 370 -12.96 7.03 12.57
C ALA A 370 -13.98 5.90 12.82
N GLY A 371 -15.16 6.23 13.39
CA GLY A 371 -16.24 5.27 13.66
C GLY A 371 -17.26 5.11 12.54
N LEU A 372 -16.98 5.57 11.33
CA LEU A 372 -17.91 5.56 10.19
C LEU A 372 -18.55 4.18 9.98
N TRP A 373 -17.77 3.12 10.04
CA TRP A 373 -18.19 1.74 9.77
C TRP A 373 -19.02 1.09 10.89
N GLN A 374 -19.29 1.78 12.02
CA GLN A 374 -20.29 1.31 12.97
C GLN A 374 -21.70 1.27 12.34
N ASP A 375 -21.94 2.18 11.39
CA ASP A 375 -23.14 2.18 10.53
C ASP A 375 -22.72 1.85 9.09
N GLY A 376 -22.90 0.60 8.71
CA GLY A 376 -22.51 0.12 7.38
C GLY A 376 -23.28 0.78 6.24
N GLY A 377 -24.55 1.15 6.43
CA GLY A 377 -25.34 1.85 5.41
C GLY A 377 -24.80 3.26 5.17
N ARG A 378 -24.49 3.98 6.25
CA ARG A 378 -23.87 5.30 6.18
C ARG A 378 -22.47 5.24 5.54
N ALA A 379 -21.69 4.22 5.89
CA ALA A 379 -20.34 4.05 5.34
C ALA A 379 -20.36 3.76 3.83
N VAL A 380 -21.27 2.89 3.39
CA VAL A 380 -21.49 2.59 1.97
C VAL A 380 -21.90 3.86 1.21
N ALA A 381 -22.88 4.63 1.73
CA ALA A 381 -23.30 5.88 1.10
C ALA A 381 -22.18 6.93 1.02
N ALA A 382 -21.39 7.09 2.09
CA ALA A 382 -20.25 8.00 2.10
C ALA A 382 -19.14 7.58 1.10
N THR A 383 -18.88 6.28 0.98
CA THR A 383 -17.93 5.74 -0.01
C THR A 383 -18.41 6.02 -1.43
N GLN A 384 -19.69 5.86 -1.71
CA GLN A 384 -20.29 6.18 -3.02
C GLN A 384 -20.18 7.67 -3.33
N GLN A 385 -20.47 8.51 -2.35
CA GLN A 385 -20.36 9.97 -2.53
C GLN A 385 -18.94 10.36 -2.93
N LEU A 386 -17.94 9.81 -2.23
CA LEU A 386 -16.54 10.09 -2.56
C LEU A 386 -16.15 9.49 -3.92
N LEU A 387 -16.58 8.26 -4.23
CA LEU A 387 -16.31 7.60 -5.51
C LEU A 387 -16.81 8.45 -6.70
N ASN A 388 -17.94 9.12 -6.55
CA ASN A 388 -18.52 10.00 -7.58
C ASN A 388 -17.85 11.37 -7.64
N GLY A 389 -17.36 11.88 -6.51
CA GLY A 389 -16.79 13.22 -6.37
C GLY A 389 -15.28 13.33 -6.54
N PHE A 390 -14.54 12.24 -6.30
CA PHE A 390 -13.08 12.20 -6.39
C PHE A 390 -12.63 11.86 -7.81
N ASP A 391 -12.18 12.86 -8.55
CA ASP A 391 -11.65 12.68 -9.90
C ASP A 391 -10.16 12.26 -9.84
N ALA A 392 -9.89 10.97 -9.95
CA ALA A 392 -8.53 10.45 -9.81
C ALA A 392 -7.60 10.89 -10.96
N SER A 393 -8.12 11.30 -12.11
CA SER A 393 -7.30 11.82 -13.20
C SER A 393 -6.68 13.19 -12.88
N VAL A 394 -7.29 13.91 -11.94
CA VAL A 394 -6.84 15.22 -11.45
C VAL A 394 -6.16 15.08 -10.08
N GLU A 395 -6.86 14.44 -9.13
CA GLU A 395 -6.43 14.36 -7.73
C GLU A 395 -5.19 13.48 -7.51
N CYS A 396 -4.91 12.58 -8.44
CA CYS A 396 -3.75 11.69 -8.41
C CYS A 396 -2.72 11.99 -9.51
N GLU A 397 -2.77 13.16 -10.18
CA GLU A 397 -1.90 13.49 -11.33
C GLU A 397 -0.39 13.38 -11.05
N LYS A 398 0.02 13.46 -9.76
CA LYS A 398 1.41 13.34 -9.30
C LYS A 398 1.68 12.03 -8.55
N VAL A 399 0.65 11.26 -8.23
CA VAL A 399 0.77 10.04 -7.44
C VAL A 399 1.20 8.88 -8.32
N THR A 400 2.42 8.36 -8.14
CA THR A 400 2.85 7.10 -8.75
C THR A 400 2.08 5.94 -8.09
N CYS A 401 0.94 5.60 -8.68
CA CYS A 401 -0.04 4.73 -8.05
C CYS A 401 0.32 3.24 -8.22
N LEU A 402 0.53 2.55 -7.11
CA LEU A 402 0.79 1.10 -7.12
C LEU A 402 -0.40 0.27 -7.65
N TYR A 403 -1.61 0.83 -7.66
CA TYR A 403 -2.82 0.21 -8.21
C TYR A 403 -3.13 0.64 -9.65
N HIS A 404 -2.27 1.39 -10.31
CA HIS A 404 -2.50 1.94 -11.64
C HIS A 404 -3.06 0.89 -12.63
N THR A 405 -2.36 -0.20 -12.83
CA THR A 405 -2.77 -1.27 -13.76
C THR A 405 -4.09 -1.92 -13.36
N THR A 406 -4.30 -2.12 -12.06
CA THR A 406 -5.53 -2.70 -11.52
C THR A 406 -6.71 -1.75 -11.69
N ASN A 407 -6.52 -0.45 -11.49
CA ASN A 407 -7.58 0.54 -11.65
C ASN A 407 -8.02 0.65 -13.10
N TRP A 408 -7.09 0.63 -14.06
CA TRP A 408 -7.40 0.59 -15.48
C TRP A 408 -8.07 -0.74 -15.90
N TRP A 409 -7.62 -1.87 -15.38
CA TRP A 409 -8.29 -3.15 -15.62
C TRP A 409 -9.75 -3.15 -15.13
N LEU A 410 -10.03 -2.59 -13.96
CA LEU A 410 -11.41 -2.42 -13.47
C LEU A 410 -12.21 -1.46 -14.34
N GLU A 411 -11.60 -0.36 -14.79
CA GLU A 411 -12.25 0.58 -15.72
C GLU A 411 -12.64 -0.12 -17.05
N GLU A 412 -11.75 -0.95 -17.61
CA GLU A 412 -12.02 -1.75 -18.80
C GLU A 412 -13.16 -2.75 -18.57
N LEU A 413 -13.17 -3.45 -17.42
CA LEU A 413 -14.27 -4.34 -17.07
C LEU A 413 -15.61 -3.58 -16.99
N VAL A 414 -15.61 -2.41 -16.36
CA VAL A 414 -16.84 -1.59 -16.24
C VAL A 414 -17.30 -1.04 -17.60
N ALA A 415 -16.38 -0.61 -18.44
CA ALA A 415 -16.69 -0.08 -19.77
C ALA A 415 -17.15 -1.15 -20.77
N SER A 416 -16.75 -2.40 -20.57
CA SER A 416 -17.09 -3.52 -21.47
C SER A 416 -18.53 -4.00 -21.25
N SER A 417 -19.21 -4.39 -22.34
CA SER A 417 -20.49 -5.12 -22.31
C SER A 417 -20.32 -6.64 -22.24
N ALA A 418 -19.08 -7.16 -22.34
CA ALA A 418 -18.81 -8.59 -22.32
C ALA A 418 -19.28 -9.23 -21.01
N PRO A 419 -19.81 -10.47 -21.04
CA PRO A 419 -20.18 -11.19 -19.83
C PRO A 419 -18.95 -11.36 -18.91
N LEU A 420 -19.17 -11.21 -17.61
CA LEU A 420 -18.15 -11.53 -16.63
C LEU A 420 -18.10 -13.05 -16.45
N PRO A 421 -16.91 -13.66 -16.29
CA PRO A 421 -16.77 -15.07 -15.95
C PRO A 421 -17.62 -15.43 -14.72
N ALA A 422 -18.35 -16.55 -14.78
CA ALA A 422 -19.13 -17.05 -13.65
C ALA A 422 -18.22 -17.59 -12.55
N GLU A 423 -17.11 -18.22 -12.93
CA GLU A 423 -16.08 -18.73 -12.04
C GLU A 423 -14.91 -17.74 -11.93
N ALA A 424 -14.19 -17.83 -10.83
CA ALA A 424 -13.00 -17.01 -10.58
C ALA A 424 -11.91 -17.33 -11.62
N PRO A 425 -11.37 -16.32 -12.33
CA PRO A 425 -10.38 -16.56 -13.38
C PRO A 425 -9.01 -17.04 -12.87
N ALA A 426 -8.68 -16.75 -11.62
CA ALA A 426 -7.42 -17.15 -11.01
C ALA A 426 -7.61 -18.21 -9.92
N LYS A 427 -6.56 -19.00 -9.68
CA LYS A 427 -6.51 -19.93 -8.55
C LYS A 427 -6.40 -19.14 -7.24
N ASP A 428 -6.83 -19.79 -6.15
CA ASP A 428 -6.62 -19.23 -4.82
C ASP A 428 -5.11 -19.14 -4.51
N MET A 429 -4.67 -17.96 -4.19
CA MET A 429 -3.28 -17.67 -3.81
C MET A 429 -3.12 -17.55 -2.29
N GLY A 430 -4.20 -17.59 -1.53
CA GLY A 430 -4.18 -17.39 -0.09
C GLY A 430 -3.67 -16.00 0.33
N ASP A 431 -3.81 -14.99 -0.53
CA ASP A 431 -3.35 -13.61 -0.29
C ASP A 431 -4.46 -12.62 -0.62
N ALA A 432 -5.07 -12.06 0.43
CA ALA A 432 -6.15 -11.10 0.35
C ALA A 432 -5.71 -9.65 0.58
N PHE A 433 -4.42 -9.37 0.73
CA PHE A 433 -3.92 -8.02 0.92
C PHE A 433 -3.87 -7.26 -0.41
N LEU A 434 -4.56 -6.09 -0.43
CA LEU A 434 -4.56 -5.17 -1.55
C LEU A 434 -3.67 -3.95 -1.28
#